data_b252b1a350be3b2abc31929ad68142df
#
_entry.id   b252b1a350be3b2abc31929ad68142df
#
_cell.length_a   1.000
_cell.length_b   1.000
_cell.length_c   1.000
_cell.angle_alpha   90.00
_cell.angle_beta   90.00
_cell.angle_gamma   90.00
#
_symmetry.space_group_name_H-M   'P 1'
#
loop_
_entity.id
_entity.type
_entity.pdbx_description
1 polymer ?
#
loop_
_entity_poly.entity_id
_entity_poly.type
_entity_poly.pdbx_seq_one_letter_code
_entity_poly.pdbx_strand_id
1 'polypeptide(L)'
;VSVVLPANLKSIGTQAFFACDALKQLTLPATLKEVGAAAFSGCSSLESITIEGAPRLGGFAFRGCNNLRSIKLLSKVPPQCDATAFEGVDIEKCHIEVPAGSEENYRRAAGWRSFFGATDSKKAAVTCVPEEALVPVPAEMSVAKNAEALAVKRNWIVKAPESLANEVERANEMLAGRGLNVGKRGAAVLQLAIDASVAEEEGYVLTVNEKGVSITGRTATGVFYGLMTLDQLLRADASSVCCDYLPALTIKDAPRTNVRELMVDPARIFIPFEELKRFVPEMARYKYNALHLHLVDDQAWRIEIKAYPELTGAGSARVGMDDMQIPFSGFYTQAQMKELVAYAAKYHVQIIPEIEMPGHEVA
;
A
#
# COMPACT_ATOMS: atom_id res chain seq x y z
N VAL A 1 13.61 35.99 19.73
CA VAL A 1 14.96 35.51 19.41
C VAL A 1 14.90 34.76 18.10
N SER A 2 15.86 34.98 17.21
CA SER A 2 16.05 34.21 15.98
C SER A 2 17.28 33.31 16.10
N VAL A 3 17.19 32.11 15.49
CA VAL A 3 18.33 31.21 15.36
C VAL A 3 18.79 31.25 13.91
N VAL A 4 20.07 31.48 13.68
CA VAL A 4 20.68 31.41 12.35
C VAL A 4 21.34 30.04 12.21
N LEU A 5 20.78 29.17 11.36
CA LEU A 5 21.37 27.88 11.06
C LEU A 5 22.44 28.00 9.98
N PRO A 6 23.56 27.25 10.06
CA PRO A 6 24.60 27.30 9.04
C PRO A 6 24.05 26.92 7.66
N ALA A 7 24.43 27.65 6.62
CA ALA A 7 23.93 27.40 5.23
C ALA A 7 24.32 26.04 4.67
N ASN A 8 25.33 25.37 5.24
CA ASN A 8 25.78 24.03 4.85
C ASN A 8 25.23 22.90 5.74
N LEU A 9 24.33 23.22 6.70
CA LEU A 9 23.74 22.23 7.61
C LEU A 9 23.02 21.13 6.85
N LYS A 10 23.25 19.86 7.22
CA LYS A 10 22.67 18.69 6.55
C LYS A 10 21.55 18.04 7.37
N SER A 11 21.62 18.08 8.68
CA SER A 11 20.62 17.46 9.55
C SER A 11 20.47 18.23 10.87
N ILE A 12 19.26 18.17 11.42
CA ILE A 12 18.93 18.60 12.77
C ILE A 12 18.50 17.34 13.53
N GLY A 13 19.14 17.07 14.66
CA GLY A 13 18.90 15.88 15.46
C GLY A 13 17.53 15.86 16.14
N THR A 14 17.15 14.69 16.64
CA THR A 14 15.95 14.51 17.46
C THR A 14 16.01 15.45 18.67
N GLN A 15 14.91 16.21 18.92
CA GLN A 15 14.75 17.12 20.06
C GLN A 15 15.81 18.26 20.16
N ALA A 16 16.54 18.54 19.07
CA ALA A 16 17.67 19.50 19.11
C ALA A 16 17.27 20.89 19.60
N PHE A 17 16.05 21.35 19.37
CA PHE A 17 15.49 22.62 19.82
C PHE A 17 14.17 22.41 20.59
N PHE A 18 14.06 21.29 21.33
CA PHE A 18 12.84 20.97 22.10
C PHE A 18 12.60 22.09 23.14
N ALA A 19 11.34 22.57 23.22
CA ALA A 19 10.85 23.57 24.15
C ALA A 19 11.69 24.91 24.14
N CYS A 20 12.17 25.29 22.93
CA CYS A 20 12.82 26.61 22.79
C CYS A 20 11.77 27.73 22.71
N ASP A 21 11.17 28.09 23.85
CA ASP A 21 10.05 29.02 23.98
C ASP A 21 10.33 30.45 23.52
N ALA A 22 11.63 30.85 23.43
CA ALA A 22 11.99 32.16 22.95
C ALA A 22 12.18 32.24 21.42
N LEU A 23 12.09 31.12 20.70
CA LEU A 23 12.27 31.07 19.26
C LEU A 23 11.01 31.58 18.55
N LYS A 24 11.14 32.69 17.81
CA LYS A 24 10.00 33.32 17.10
C LYS A 24 10.01 33.01 15.59
N GLN A 25 11.18 32.92 15.00
CA GLN A 25 11.35 32.73 13.56
C GLN A 25 12.43 31.70 13.29
N LEU A 26 12.22 30.86 12.30
CA LEU A 26 13.13 29.80 11.90
C LEU A 26 13.28 29.75 10.40
N THR A 27 14.51 29.67 9.91
CA THR A 27 14.80 29.35 8.50
C THR A 27 15.58 28.07 8.42
N LEU A 28 15.05 27.09 7.69
CA LEU A 28 15.68 25.82 7.37
C LEU A 28 16.39 25.94 6.02
N PRO A 29 17.74 25.81 5.96
CA PRO A 29 18.49 26.09 4.75
C PRO A 29 18.24 25.03 3.65
N ALA A 30 18.46 25.42 2.39
CA ALA A 30 18.22 24.56 1.22
C ALA A 30 19.05 23.26 1.22
N THR A 31 20.19 23.25 1.91
CA THR A 31 21.08 22.08 2.05
C THR A 31 20.60 21.03 3.04
N LEU A 32 19.62 21.38 3.89
CA LEU A 32 19.10 20.50 4.93
C LEU A 32 18.41 19.28 4.30
N LYS A 33 18.72 18.09 4.79
CA LYS A 33 18.14 16.82 4.33
C LYS A 33 17.12 16.26 5.32
N GLU A 34 17.33 16.52 6.61
CA GLU A 34 16.50 15.91 7.65
C GLU A 34 16.34 16.83 8.86
N VAL A 35 15.11 16.86 9.38
CA VAL A 35 14.74 17.39 10.69
C VAL A 35 14.25 16.21 11.52
N GLY A 36 14.95 15.90 12.60
CA GLY A 36 14.68 14.76 13.46
C GLY A 36 13.34 14.85 14.19
N ALA A 37 12.92 13.75 14.81
CA ALA A 37 11.67 13.68 15.56
C ALA A 37 11.68 14.72 16.70
N ALA A 38 10.54 15.42 16.89
CA ALA A 38 10.34 16.42 17.93
C ALA A 38 11.41 17.53 17.96
N ALA A 39 12.14 17.78 16.88
CA ALA A 39 13.27 18.69 16.84
C ALA A 39 12.92 20.11 17.33
N PHE A 40 11.75 20.62 17.02
CA PHE A 40 11.22 21.92 17.44
C PHE A 40 9.90 21.78 18.22
N SER A 41 9.65 20.61 18.80
CA SER A 41 8.44 20.37 19.58
C SER A 41 8.41 21.29 20.80
N GLY A 42 7.26 21.91 21.06
CA GLY A 42 7.08 22.81 22.20
C GLY A 42 7.66 24.21 22.03
N CYS A 43 8.14 24.59 20.83
CA CYS A 43 8.54 25.98 20.56
C CYS A 43 7.31 26.88 20.51
N SER A 44 6.73 27.19 21.68
CA SER A 44 5.41 27.82 21.83
C SER A 44 5.34 29.24 21.26
N SER A 45 6.46 29.98 21.19
CA SER A 45 6.52 31.34 20.61
C SER A 45 6.84 31.37 19.10
N LEU A 46 6.98 30.20 18.43
CA LEU A 46 7.34 30.17 17.01
C LEU A 46 6.18 30.69 16.16
N GLU A 47 6.41 31.81 15.49
CA GLU A 47 5.40 32.52 14.68
C GLU A 47 5.53 32.21 13.18
N SER A 48 6.77 32.02 12.69
CA SER A 48 7.01 31.77 11.27
C SER A 48 8.16 30.81 11.00
N ILE A 49 7.99 30.02 9.93
CA ILE A 49 9.01 29.10 9.42
C ILE A 49 9.21 29.37 7.93
N THR A 50 10.47 29.45 7.50
CA THR A 50 10.84 29.39 6.08
C THR A 50 11.60 28.10 5.82
N ILE A 51 11.18 27.32 4.82
CA ILE A 51 11.84 26.08 4.41
C ILE A 51 12.33 26.28 2.98
N GLU A 52 13.66 26.40 2.82
CA GLU A 52 14.26 26.72 1.51
C GLU A 52 14.41 25.49 0.61
N GLY A 53 14.61 24.31 1.19
CA GLY A 53 14.78 23.03 0.50
C GLY A 53 13.58 22.10 0.66
N ALA A 54 13.83 20.79 0.47
CA ALA A 54 12.85 19.74 0.68
C ALA A 54 13.39 18.69 1.70
N PRO A 55 13.65 19.08 2.97
CA PRO A 55 14.09 18.13 3.98
C PRO A 55 12.99 17.14 4.35
N ARG A 56 13.38 15.98 4.88
CA ARG A 56 12.44 15.11 5.59
C ARG A 56 12.12 15.71 6.95
N LEU A 57 10.83 15.88 7.29
CA LEU A 57 10.36 16.30 8.60
C LEU A 57 9.89 15.07 9.39
N GLY A 58 10.56 14.80 10.51
CA GLY A 58 10.26 13.69 11.40
C GLY A 58 8.97 13.88 12.20
N GLY A 59 8.51 12.81 12.86
CA GLY A 59 7.31 12.86 13.69
C GLY A 59 7.41 13.91 14.78
N PHE A 60 6.31 14.63 15.02
CA PHE A 60 6.22 15.67 16.04
C PHE A 60 7.23 16.83 15.89
N ALA A 61 7.85 17.01 14.73
CA ALA A 61 8.94 17.99 14.54
C ALA A 61 8.58 19.40 15.00
N PHE A 62 7.34 19.82 14.79
CA PHE A 62 6.78 21.12 15.21
C PHE A 62 5.55 20.99 16.11
N ARG A 63 5.42 19.85 16.83
CA ARG A 63 4.32 19.65 17.75
C ARG A 63 4.25 20.74 18.81
N GLY A 64 3.03 21.27 19.05
CA GLY A 64 2.81 22.29 20.09
C GLY A 64 3.41 23.67 19.79
N CYS A 65 3.76 23.95 18.51
CA CYS A 65 4.06 25.31 18.07
C CYS A 65 2.78 26.12 17.91
N ASN A 66 2.08 26.40 19.01
CA ASN A 66 0.72 26.93 19.02
C ASN A 66 0.57 28.34 18.44
N ASN A 67 1.66 29.10 18.35
CA ASN A 67 1.69 30.44 17.79
C ASN A 67 2.15 30.50 16.32
N LEU A 68 2.36 29.35 15.68
CA LEU A 68 2.76 29.31 14.27
C LEU A 68 1.63 29.84 13.39
N ARG A 69 1.92 30.90 12.62
CA ARG A 69 0.97 31.60 11.75
C ARG A 69 1.39 31.65 10.29
N SER A 70 2.67 31.36 10.00
CA SER A 70 3.18 31.45 8.64
C SER A 70 4.21 30.35 8.37
N ILE A 71 4.02 29.62 7.27
CA ILE A 71 5.01 28.67 6.74
C ILE A 71 5.27 29.06 5.29
N LYS A 72 6.51 29.45 4.99
CA LYS A 72 6.97 29.76 3.64
C LYS A 72 7.84 28.65 3.10
N LEU A 73 7.46 28.10 1.96
CA LEU A 73 8.15 26.99 1.28
C LEU A 73 8.71 27.50 -0.05
N LEU A 74 10.01 27.30 -0.28
CA LEU A 74 10.68 27.77 -1.49
C LEU A 74 10.94 26.68 -2.52
N SER A 75 10.79 25.41 -2.14
CA SER A 75 10.93 24.27 -3.03
C SER A 75 9.64 24.00 -3.79
N LYS A 76 9.72 23.70 -5.11
CA LYS A 76 8.59 23.20 -5.87
C LYS A 76 8.21 21.74 -5.52
N VAL A 77 9.16 21.02 -4.90
CA VAL A 77 8.95 19.66 -4.42
C VAL A 77 8.63 19.73 -2.93
N PRO A 78 7.46 19.24 -2.50
CA PRO A 78 7.11 19.24 -1.07
C PRO A 78 8.11 18.45 -0.24
N PRO A 79 8.55 18.96 0.92
CA PRO A 79 9.28 18.18 1.90
C PRO A 79 8.49 16.94 2.31
N GLN A 80 9.18 15.80 2.46
CA GLN A 80 8.55 14.63 3.08
C GLN A 80 8.19 14.98 4.53
N CYS A 81 6.92 14.84 4.88
CA CYS A 81 6.41 15.27 6.18
C CYS A 81 5.68 14.10 6.86
N ASP A 82 6.11 13.76 8.07
CA ASP A 82 5.35 12.84 8.91
C ASP A 82 3.97 13.43 9.23
N ALA A 83 2.94 12.59 9.31
CA ALA A 83 1.57 13.03 9.56
C ALA A 83 1.39 13.76 10.90
N THR A 84 2.27 13.51 11.87
CA THR A 84 2.26 14.11 13.21
C THR A 84 3.18 15.33 13.33
N ALA A 85 3.92 15.69 12.27
CA ALA A 85 4.95 16.73 12.33
C ALA A 85 4.43 18.08 12.84
N PHE A 86 3.20 18.45 12.52
CA PHE A 86 2.53 19.69 12.91
C PHE A 86 1.37 19.49 13.92
N GLU A 87 1.41 18.39 14.70
CA GLU A 87 0.37 18.11 15.67
C GLU A 87 0.23 19.27 16.69
N GLY A 88 -1.01 19.74 16.89
CA GLY A 88 -1.29 20.86 17.81
C GLY A 88 -1.10 22.25 17.22
N VAL A 89 -0.62 22.38 15.96
CA VAL A 89 -0.63 23.66 15.24
C VAL A 89 -2.05 23.99 14.79
N ASP A 90 -2.49 25.22 15.01
CA ASP A 90 -3.78 25.74 14.51
C ASP A 90 -3.67 26.01 13.00
N ILE A 91 -3.93 24.96 12.20
CA ILE A 91 -3.77 25.00 10.74
C ILE A 91 -4.74 26.00 10.08
N GLU A 92 -5.90 26.26 10.66
CA GLU A 92 -6.86 27.24 10.11
C GLU A 92 -6.35 28.68 10.20
N LYS A 93 -5.46 28.95 11.18
CA LYS A 93 -4.83 30.27 11.37
C LYS A 93 -3.41 30.34 10.81
N CYS A 94 -2.89 29.24 10.31
CA CYS A 94 -1.54 29.17 9.78
C CYS A 94 -1.55 29.37 8.25
N HIS A 95 -1.05 30.49 7.78
CA HIS A 95 -0.92 30.75 6.33
C HIS A 95 0.26 29.99 5.75
N ILE A 96 0.04 29.29 4.64
CA ILE A 96 1.09 28.59 3.90
C ILE A 96 1.33 29.27 2.56
N GLU A 97 2.60 29.59 2.26
CA GLU A 97 3.05 30.13 1.00
C GLU A 97 3.94 29.10 0.29
N VAL A 98 3.58 28.74 -0.94
CA VAL A 98 4.33 27.81 -1.79
C VAL A 98 4.71 28.47 -3.11
N PRO A 99 5.74 27.98 -3.85
CA PRO A 99 6.12 28.53 -5.15
C PRO A 99 4.95 28.45 -6.14
N ALA A 100 4.82 29.49 -6.99
CA ALA A 100 3.80 29.54 -8.01
C ALA A 100 3.81 28.29 -8.91
N GLY A 101 2.63 27.69 -9.10
CA GLY A 101 2.45 26.47 -9.88
C GLY A 101 2.82 25.17 -9.16
N SER A 102 3.14 25.23 -7.86
CA SER A 102 3.42 24.04 -7.03
C SER A 102 2.34 23.74 -6.00
N GLU A 103 1.30 24.56 -5.90
CA GLU A 103 0.21 24.43 -4.93
C GLU A 103 -0.39 23.04 -4.94
N GLU A 104 -0.57 22.47 -6.14
CA GLU A 104 -1.16 21.16 -6.31
C GLU A 104 -0.25 20.03 -5.76
N ASN A 105 1.06 20.16 -5.92
CA ASN A 105 2.01 19.20 -5.35
C ASN A 105 1.92 19.17 -3.82
N TYR A 106 1.76 20.35 -3.20
CA TYR A 106 1.63 20.47 -1.75
C TYR A 106 0.27 20.02 -1.22
N ARG A 107 -0.81 20.26 -1.97
CA ARG A 107 -2.14 19.73 -1.65
C ARG A 107 -2.18 18.20 -1.62
N ARG A 108 -1.32 17.55 -2.43
CA ARG A 108 -1.20 16.08 -2.50
C ARG A 108 -0.26 15.50 -1.47
N ALA A 109 0.71 16.28 -1.00
CA ALA A 109 1.74 15.77 -0.13
C ALA A 109 1.23 15.49 1.27
N ALA A 110 1.53 14.30 1.81
CA ALA A 110 1.22 13.92 3.17
C ALA A 110 1.81 14.95 4.16
N GLY A 111 1.04 15.28 5.21
CA GLY A 111 1.41 16.29 6.20
C GLY A 111 1.21 17.74 5.77
N TRP A 112 1.13 18.05 4.46
CA TRP A 112 0.92 19.42 3.95
C TRP A 112 -0.52 19.73 3.56
N ARG A 113 -1.25 18.74 3.06
CA ARG A 113 -2.62 18.92 2.54
C ARG A 113 -3.59 19.59 3.51
N SER A 114 -3.42 19.37 4.81
CA SER A 114 -4.28 19.96 5.85
C SER A 114 -4.21 21.48 5.89
N PHE A 115 -3.10 22.09 5.47
CA PHE A 115 -2.92 23.54 5.44
C PHE A 115 -3.67 24.23 4.28
N PHE A 116 -4.14 23.50 3.29
CA PHE A 116 -4.81 24.06 2.11
C PHE A 116 -6.35 24.08 2.21
N GLY A 117 -6.88 23.76 3.39
CA GLY A 117 -8.32 23.81 3.68
C GLY A 117 -9.17 22.79 2.93
N ALA A 118 -10.33 22.45 3.47
CA ALA A 118 -11.27 21.47 2.88
C ALA A 118 -12.02 21.99 1.63
N THR A 119 -11.73 23.18 1.13
CA THR A 119 -12.57 23.90 0.17
C THR A 119 -12.60 23.34 -1.24
N ASP A 120 -11.70 22.39 -1.59
CA ASP A 120 -11.72 21.74 -2.92
C ASP A 120 -11.34 20.26 -2.89
N SER A 121 -11.66 19.54 -1.80
CA SER A 121 -11.36 18.10 -1.70
C SER A 121 -11.96 17.28 -2.85
N LYS A 122 -13.12 17.69 -3.39
CA LYS A 122 -13.71 17.08 -4.59
C LYS A 122 -12.90 17.34 -5.86
N LYS A 123 -12.27 18.51 -5.98
CA LYS A 123 -11.48 18.92 -7.15
C LYS A 123 -10.02 18.44 -7.05
N ALA A 124 -9.47 18.41 -5.83
CA ALA A 124 -8.14 17.86 -5.54
C ALA A 124 -8.07 16.33 -5.75
N ALA A 125 -9.19 15.60 -5.52
CA ALA A 125 -9.26 14.17 -5.76
C ALA A 125 -9.05 13.78 -7.24
N VAL A 126 -9.36 14.70 -8.18
CA VAL A 126 -9.21 14.46 -9.63
C VAL A 126 -7.75 14.24 -10.06
N THR A 127 -6.79 14.53 -9.18
CA THR A 127 -5.37 14.52 -9.51
C THR A 127 -4.55 13.56 -8.63
N CYS A 128 -5.18 12.75 -7.76
CA CYS A 128 -4.49 12.05 -6.66
C CYS A 128 -4.07 10.61 -6.91
N VAL A 129 -4.22 10.05 -8.10
CA VAL A 129 -3.69 8.73 -8.40
C VAL A 129 -2.70 8.86 -9.56
N PRO A 130 -1.39 8.98 -9.28
CA PRO A 130 -0.40 8.82 -10.34
C PRO A 130 -0.51 7.39 -10.86
N GLU A 131 -0.52 7.24 -12.17
CA GLU A 131 -0.53 5.93 -12.86
C GLU A 131 0.59 5.02 -12.32
N GLU A 132 1.72 5.61 -11.99
CA GLU A 132 2.92 4.97 -11.40
C GLU A 132 2.71 4.46 -9.97
N ALA A 133 1.62 4.84 -9.29
CA ALA A 133 1.30 4.31 -7.95
C ALA A 133 0.63 2.94 -7.98
N LEU A 134 0.19 2.48 -9.16
CA LEU A 134 -0.40 1.17 -9.37
C LEU A 134 0.67 0.16 -9.82
N VAL A 135 0.72 -0.98 -9.18
CA VAL A 135 1.69 -2.05 -9.48
C VAL A 135 0.93 -3.36 -9.71
N PRO A 136 1.01 -3.97 -10.91
CA PRO A 136 1.61 -3.44 -12.14
C PRO A 136 0.90 -2.18 -12.68
N VAL A 137 1.63 -1.35 -13.43
CA VAL A 137 1.05 -0.19 -14.13
C VAL A 137 0.01 -0.69 -15.14
N PRO A 138 -1.23 -0.17 -15.12
CA PRO A 138 -2.28 -0.59 -16.05
C PRO A 138 -1.93 -0.29 -17.51
N ALA A 139 -2.47 -1.08 -18.43
CA ALA A 139 -2.27 -0.86 -19.86
C ALA A 139 -2.85 0.47 -20.33
N GLU A 140 -4.04 0.83 -19.85
CA GLU A 140 -4.70 2.10 -20.15
C GLU A 140 -5.34 2.68 -18.87
N MET A 141 -5.10 3.95 -18.61
CA MET A 141 -5.76 4.70 -17.56
C MET A 141 -6.14 6.10 -18.05
N SER A 142 -7.38 6.49 -17.82
CA SER A 142 -7.87 7.83 -18.13
C SER A 142 -8.61 8.43 -16.96
N VAL A 143 -8.29 9.68 -16.60
CA VAL A 143 -8.93 10.44 -15.52
C VAL A 143 -9.80 11.53 -16.14
N ALA A 144 -11.07 11.57 -15.73
CA ALA A 144 -12.03 12.55 -16.22
C ALA A 144 -11.80 13.92 -15.53
N LYS A 145 -11.30 14.90 -16.28
CA LYS A 145 -10.85 16.21 -15.73
C LYS A 145 -11.93 17.06 -15.06
N ASN A 146 -13.21 16.89 -15.44
CA ASN A 146 -14.31 17.73 -14.97
C ASN A 146 -15.45 16.93 -14.32
N ALA A 147 -15.23 15.67 -13.97
CA ALA A 147 -16.22 14.83 -13.34
C ALA A 147 -16.13 14.90 -11.81
N GLU A 148 -17.26 14.68 -11.15
CA GLU A 148 -17.34 14.66 -9.69
C GLU A 148 -16.62 13.41 -9.15
N ALA A 149 -15.76 13.58 -8.13
CA ALA A 149 -15.05 12.50 -7.48
C ALA A 149 -15.98 11.67 -6.57
N LEU A 150 -15.70 10.40 -6.46
CA LEU A 150 -16.37 9.49 -5.54
C LEU A 150 -15.89 9.77 -4.10
N ALA A 151 -16.80 10.12 -3.20
CA ALA A 151 -16.52 10.12 -1.77
C ALA A 151 -16.46 8.67 -1.26
N VAL A 152 -15.30 8.24 -0.77
CA VAL A 152 -15.03 6.84 -0.42
C VAL A 152 -15.57 6.46 0.95
N LYS A 153 -15.49 7.35 1.94
CA LYS A 153 -15.99 7.13 3.31
C LYS A 153 -17.51 7.17 3.37
N ARG A 154 -18.16 6.21 2.72
CA ARG A 154 -19.63 6.01 2.67
C ARG A 154 -19.94 4.56 3.02
N ASN A 155 -21.20 4.25 3.23
CA ASN A 155 -21.65 2.86 3.27
C ASN A 155 -21.69 2.30 1.85
N TRP A 156 -21.08 1.16 1.66
CA TRP A 156 -20.97 0.49 0.38
C TRP A 156 -21.97 -0.65 0.24
N ILE A 157 -22.39 -0.91 -1.00
CA ILE A 157 -23.14 -2.10 -1.40
C ILE A 157 -22.33 -2.79 -2.49
N VAL A 158 -22.07 -4.08 -2.33
CA VAL A 158 -21.51 -4.91 -3.40
C VAL A 158 -22.64 -5.59 -4.14
N LYS A 159 -22.69 -5.42 -5.46
CA LYS A 159 -23.67 -6.04 -6.36
C LYS A 159 -22.93 -6.88 -7.40
N ALA A 160 -23.34 -8.14 -7.54
CA ALA A 160 -22.76 -9.07 -8.50
C ALA A 160 -23.77 -10.17 -8.86
N PRO A 161 -23.59 -10.87 -9.99
CA PRO A 161 -24.27 -12.13 -10.25
C PRO A 161 -23.79 -13.22 -9.28
N GLU A 162 -24.60 -14.27 -9.08
CA GLU A 162 -24.29 -15.37 -8.16
C GLU A 162 -22.98 -16.10 -8.54
N SER A 163 -22.63 -16.13 -9.82
CA SER A 163 -21.39 -16.72 -10.32
C SER A 163 -20.10 -16.04 -9.80
N LEU A 164 -20.20 -14.85 -9.20
CA LEU A 164 -19.09 -14.10 -8.62
C LEU A 164 -19.14 -14.09 -7.08
N ALA A 165 -19.69 -15.15 -6.45
CA ALA A 165 -19.80 -15.21 -4.99
C ALA A 165 -18.45 -15.11 -4.27
N ASN A 166 -17.38 -15.70 -4.81
CA ASN A 166 -16.02 -15.58 -4.29
C ASN A 166 -15.50 -14.13 -4.37
N GLU A 167 -15.70 -13.47 -5.50
CA GLU A 167 -15.26 -12.07 -5.72
C GLU A 167 -16.04 -11.10 -4.81
N VAL A 168 -17.30 -11.40 -4.52
CA VAL A 168 -18.12 -10.65 -3.53
C VAL A 168 -17.53 -10.82 -2.13
N GLU A 169 -17.15 -12.03 -1.72
CA GLU A 169 -16.50 -12.26 -0.43
C GLU A 169 -15.19 -11.49 -0.33
N ARG A 170 -14.34 -11.56 -1.37
CA ARG A 170 -13.07 -10.81 -1.44
C ARG A 170 -13.28 -9.30 -1.44
N ALA A 171 -14.28 -8.79 -2.16
CA ALA A 171 -14.63 -7.37 -2.17
C ALA A 171 -15.07 -6.87 -0.78
N ASN A 172 -15.89 -7.66 -0.08
CA ASN A 172 -16.33 -7.32 1.27
C ASN A 172 -15.16 -7.28 2.25
N GLU A 173 -14.26 -8.26 2.21
CA GLU A 173 -13.07 -8.30 3.06
C GLU A 173 -12.13 -7.13 2.76
N MET A 174 -11.90 -6.83 1.48
CA MET A 174 -11.08 -5.71 1.04
C MET A 174 -11.64 -4.38 1.58
N LEU A 175 -12.92 -4.10 1.38
CA LEU A 175 -13.56 -2.86 1.84
C LEU A 175 -13.53 -2.77 3.37
N ALA A 176 -13.85 -3.85 4.09
CA ALA A 176 -13.78 -3.91 5.54
C ALA A 176 -12.36 -3.69 6.07
N GLY A 177 -11.37 -4.29 5.44
CA GLY A 177 -9.95 -4.09 5.75
C GLY A 177 -9.45 -2.66 5.54
N ARG A 178 -10.19 -1.85 4.73
CA ARG A 178 -9.98 -0.41 4.56
C ARG A 178 -10.80 0.44 5.54
N GLY A 179 -11.48 -0.18 6.52
CA GLY A 179 -12.35 0.51 7.46
C GLY A 179 -13.65 1.03 6.85
N LEU A 180 -14.06 0.52 5.69
CA LEU A 180 -15.28 0.91 5.00
C LEU A 180 -16.44 0.00 5.40
N ASN A 181 -17.60 0.59 5.67
CA ASN A 181 -18.79 -0.17 6.02
C ASN A 181 -19.46 -0.75 4.77
N VAL A 182 -19.73 -2.06 4.79
CA VAL A 182 -20.44 -2.77 3.73
C VAL A 182 -21.75 -3.31 4.28
N GLY A 183 -22.86 -3.12 3.55
CA GLY A 183 -24.17 -3.54 4.01
C GLY A 183 -25.19 -3.66 2.88
N LYS A 184 -26.45 -3.87 3.29
CA LYS A 184 -27.58 -3.99 2.36
C LYS A 184 -28.08 -2.63 1.84
N ARG A 185 -27.68 -1.52 2.46
CA ARG A 185 -28.02 -0.15 2.06
C ARG A 185 -26.77 0.70 2.13
N GLY A 186 -26.50 1.46 1.09
CA GLY A 186 -25.33 2.32 1.00
C GLY A 186 -25.49 3.39 -0.07
N ALA A 187 -24.65 4.43 0.03
CA ALA A 187 -24.59 5.52 -0.93
C ALA A 187 -23.56 5.30 -2.04
N ALA A 188 -22.64 4.34 -1.85
CA ALA A 188 -21.68 3.93 -2.88
C ALA A 188 -21.96 2.48 -3.31
N VAL A 189 -21.85 2.19 -4.60
CA VAL A 189 -22.07 0.87 -5.16
C VAL A 189 -20.78 0.36 -5.78
N LEU A 190 -20.36 -0.86 -5.39
CA LEU A 190 -19.37 -1.65 -6.13
C LEU A 190 -20.14 -2.67 -6.97
N GLN A 191 -20.19 -2.45 -8.29
CA GLN A 191 -20.83 -3.33 -9.25
C GLN A 191 -19.79 -4.25 -9.88
N LEU A 192 -19.97 -5.57 -9.74
CA LEU A 192 -19.14 -6.58 -10.39
C LEU A 192 -19.94 -7.27 -11.51
N ALA A 193 -19.30 -7.50 -12.65
CA ALA A 193 -19.94 -8.13 -13.80
C ALA A 193 -18.94 -8.97 -14.63
N ILE A 194 -19.45 -9.92 -15.37
CA ILE A 194 -18.73 -10.65 -16.43
C ILE A 194 -19.28 -10.21 -17.76
N ASP A 195 -18.40 -9.89 -18.70
CA ASP A 195 -18.76 -9.54 -20.09
C ASP A 195 -17.74 -10.12 -21.07
N ALA A 196 -18.20 -10.96 -21.96
CA ALA A 196 -17.39 -11.60 -22.99
C ALA A 196 -16.79 -10.61 -24.01
N SER A 197 -17.25 -9.35 -24.04
CA SER A 197 -16.70 -8.30 -24.90
C SER A 197 -15.33 -7.76 -24.41
N VAL A 198 -14.95 -8.02 -23.14
CA VAL A 198 -13.59 -7.75 -22.65
C VAL A 198 -12.62 -8.66 -23.40
N ALA A 199 -11.58 -8.07 -24.00
CA ALA A 199 -10.76 -8.77 -25.00
C ALA A 199 -9.98 -9.96 -24.45
N GLU A 200 -9.31 -9.76 -23.30
CA GLU A 200 -8.40 -10.75 -22.71
C GLU A 200 -9.09 -11.57 -21.62
N GLU A 201 -8.74 -12.86 -21.49
CA GLU A 201 -9.37 -13.78 -20.53
C GLU A 201 -9.25 -13.29 -19.07
N GLU A 202 -8.08 -12.79 -18.70
CA GLU A 202 -7.82 -12.17 -17.38
C GLU A 202 -8.00 -10.65 -17.41
N GLY A 203 -8.57 -10.09 -18.49
CA GLY A 203 -8.78 -8.66 -18.69
C GLY A 203 -9.96 -8.12 -17.90
N TYR A 204 -9.90 -6.82 -17.58
CA TYR A 204 -10.97 -6.10 -16.91
C TYR A 204 -11.06 -4.64 -17.33
N VAL A 205 -12.22 -4.05 -17.11
CA VAL A 205 -12.50 -2.62 -17.15
C VAL A 205 -12.98 -2.18 -15.78
N LEU A 206 -12.30 -1.23 -15.17
CA LEU A 206 -12.68 -0.60 -13.91
C LEU A 206 -13.06 0.86 -14.18
N THR A 207 -14.24 1.27 -13.76
CA THR A 207 -14.72 2.64 -13.89
C THR A 207 -15.16 3.18 -12.54
N VAL A 208 -14.68 4.39 -12.20
CA VAL A 208 -15.06 5.13 -11.00
C VAL A 208 -15.90 6.34 -11.41
N ASN A 209 -17.02 6.55 -10.75
CA ASN A 209 -17.86 7.75 -10.87
C ASN A 209 -18.37 8.17 -9.49
N GLU A 210 -19.11 9.27 -9.41
CA GLU A 210 -19.63 9.83 -8.15
C GLU A 210 -20.56 8.91 -7.35
N LYS A 211 -21.09 7.84 -7.99
CA LYS A 211 -22.02 6.87 -7.37
C LYS A 211 -21.33 5.60 -6.90
N GLY A 212 -20.11 5.33 -7.38
CA GLY A 212 -19.39 4.11 -7.01
C GLY A 212 -18.39 3.66 -8.04
N VAL A 213 -18.12 2.36 -8.02
CA VAL A 213 -17.16 1.68 -8.88
C VAL A 213 -17.85 0.55 -9.62
N SER A 214 -17.59 0.41 -10.90
CA SER A 214 -17.93 -0.79 -11.67
C SER A 214 -16.65 -1.51 -12.12
N ILE A 215 -16.64 -2.83 -11.97
CA ILE A 215 -15.58 -3.71 -12.45
C ILE A 215 -16.22 -4.77 -13.31
N THR A 216 -15.83 -4.81 -14.57
CA THR A 216 -16.28 -5.80 -15.56
C THR A 216 -15.09 -6.58 -16.05
N GLY A 217 -15.06 -7.87 -15.82
CA GLY A 217 -14.02 -8.78 -16.33
C GLY A 217 -14.55 -9.69 -17.41
N ARG A 218 -13.67 -10.25 -18.25
CA ARG A 218 -14.05 -11.32 -19.16
C ARG A 218 -14.40 -12.60 -18.39
N THR A 219 -13.68 -12.87 -17.31
CA THR A 219 -13.86 -13.99 -16.39
C THR A 219 -13.89 -13.49 -14.94
N ALA A 220 -14.18 -14.38 -14.00
CA ALA A 220 -14.07 -14.09 -12.56
C ALA A 220 -12.65 -13.64 -12.17
N THR A 221 -11.61 -14.21 -12.80
CA THR A 221 -10.22 -13.81 -12.58
C THR A 221 -9.98 -12.36 -13.00
N GLY A 222 -10.51 -11.93 -14.15
CA GLY A 222 -10.44 -10.53 -14.56
C GLY A 222 -11.13 -9.59 -13.57
N VAL A 223 -12.31 -9.96 -13.07
CA VAL A 223 -13.02 -9.19 -12.02
C VAL A 223 -12.17 -9.10 -10.76
N PHE A 224 -11.56 -10.21 -10.34
CA PHE A 224 -10.68 -10.26 -9.17
C PHE A 224 -9.47 -9.33 -9.33
N TYR A 225 -8.81 -9.29 -10.50
CA TYR A 225 -7.70 -8.37 -10.75
C TYR A 225 -8.13 -6.91 -10.76
N GLY A 226 -9.35 -6.62 -11.21
CA GLY A 226 -9.97 -5.31 -11.06
C GLY A 226 -10.16 -4.93 -9.58
N LEU A 227 -10.56 -5.88 -8.71
CA LEU A 227 -10.62 -5.67 -7.25
C LEU A 227 -9.24 -5.37 -6.65
N MET A 228 -8.18 -6.06 -7.09
CA MET A 228 -6.81 -5.79 -6.62
C MET A 228 -6.34 -4.39 -7.02
N THR A 229 -6.72 -3.93 -8.21
CA THR A 229 -6.47 -2.57 -8.66
C THR A 229 -7.27 -1.55 -7.83
N LEU A 230 -8.53 -1.83 -7.53
CA LEU A 230 -9.34 -0.98 -6.63
C LEU A 230 -8.73 -0.92 -5.22
N ASP A 231 -8.23 -2.04 -4.69
CA ASP A 231 -7.54 -2.06 -3.39
C ASP A 231 -6.34 -1.11 -3.34
N GLN A 232 -5.55 -1.07 -4.42
CA GLN A 232 -4.43 -0.15 -4.54
C GLN A 232 -4.88 1.31 -4.70
N LEU A 233 -5.93 1.57 -5.48
CA LEU A 233 -6.52 2.91 -5.62
C LEU A 233 -7.02 3.47 -4.28
N LEU A 234 -7.64 2.62 -3.46
CA LEU A 234 -8.12 3.00 -2.13
C LEU A 234 -6.97 3.30 -1.16
N ARG A 235 -5.76 2.82 -1.44
CA ARG A 235 -4.53 3.08 -0.66
C ARG A 235 -3.73 4.29 -1.14
N ALA A 236 -4.18 5.05 -2.09
CA ALA A 236 -3.40 6.07 -2.81
C ALA A 236 -2.62 7.08 -1.93
N ASP A 237 -2.63 6.87 -0.62
CA ASP A 237 -1.86 7.62 0.37
C ASP A 237 -1.19 6.65 1.35
N ALA A 238 0.14 6.66 1.41
CA ALA A 238 0.93 5.80 2.30
C ALA A 238 0.68 6.05 3.80
N SER A 239 0.00 7.13 4.15
CA SER A 239 -0.27 7.54 5.54
C SER A 239 -1.70 7.22 6.01
N SER A 240 -2.63 6.85 5.10
CA SER A 240 -4.02 6.60 5.45
C SER A 240 -4.47 5.18 5.11
N VAL A 241 -5.32 4.63 5.96
CA VAL A 241 -5.95 3.31 5.75
C VAL A 241 -6.80 3.31 4.48
N CYS A 242 -7.34 4.47 4.10
CA CYS A 242 -8.15 4.67 2.91
C CYS A 242 -8.14 6.15 2.49
N CYS A 243 -8.17 6.43 1.18
CA CYS A 243 -8.34 7.78 0.67
C CYS A 243 -9.77 8.30 0.94
N ASP A 244 -9.95 9.62 1.01
CA ASP A 244 -11.27 10.23 1.23
C ASP A 244 -12.11 10.30 -0.06
N TYR A 245 -11.42 10.46 -1.20
CA TYR A 245 -12.03 10.59 -2.52
C TYR A 245 -11.24 9.84 -3.58
N LEU A 246 -11.94 9.23 -4.54
CA LEU A 246 -11.36 8.72 -5.78
C LEU A 246 -11.79 9.61 -6.95
N PRO A 247 -10.87 9.99 -7.85
CA PRO A 247 -11.24 10.69 -9.08
C PRO A 247 -12.13 9.80 -9.95
N ALA A 248 -12.99 10.41 -10.76
CA ALA A 248 -13.67 9.69 -11.82
C ALA A 248 -12.62 9.26 -12.86
N LEU A 249 -12.50 7.97 -13.08
CA LEU A 249 -11.49 7.38 -13.96
C LEU A 249 -11.98 6.09 -14.62
N THR A 250 -11.30 5.71 -15.68
CA THR A 250 -11.46 4.40 -16.30
C THR A 250 -10.09 3.76 -16.48
N ILE A 251 -9.97 2.50 -16.07
CA ILE A 251 -8.80 1.65 -16.28
C ILE A 251 -9.23 0.48 -17.13
N LYS A 252 -8.47 0.20 -18.21
CA LYS A 252 -8.56 -1.05 -18.95
C LYS A 252 -7.21 -1.74 -18.84
N ASP A 253 -7.21 -2.96 -18.37
CA ASP A 253 -5.97 -3.67 -18.11
C ASP A 253 -6.15 -5.18 -18.29
N ALA A 254 -5.05 -5.82 -18.63
CA ALA A 254 -4.90 -7.26 -18.68
C ALA A 254 -3.43 -7.61 -18.45
N PRO A 255 -3.13 -8.76 -17.83
CA PRO A 255 -1.74 -9.21 -17.70
C PRO A 255 -1.08 -9.41 -19.07
N ARG A 256 0.19 -8.99 -19.18
CA ARG A 256 0.98 -9.14 -20.42
C ARG A 256 1.51 -10.55 -20.63
N THR A 257 1.54 -11.37 -19.57
CA THR A 257 2.05 -12.75 -19.57
C THR A 257 1.06 -13.66 -18.86
N ASN A 258 0.91 -14.88 -19.37
CA ASN A 258 0.00 -15.88 -18.80
C ASN A 258 0.55 -16.48 -17.51
N VAL A 259 1.87 -16.53 -17.32
CA VAL A 259 2.53 -17.05 -16.13
C VAL A 259 3.19 -15.90 -15.38
N ARG A 260 2.81 -15.74 -14.13
CA ARG A 260 3.33 -14.75 -13.19
C ARG A 260 3.52 -15.46 -11.86
N GLU A 261 4.64 -16.15 -11.74
CA GLU A 261 4.92 -17.01 -10.60
C GLU A 261 5.91 -16.40 -9.61
N LEU A 262 5.78 -16.80 -8.37
CA LEU A 262 6.78 -16.62 -7.32
C LEU A 262 7.23 -18.00 -6.86
N MET A 263 8.52 -18.29 -6.96
CA MET A 263 9.10 -19.50 -6.39
C MET A 263 9.54 -19.24 -4.96
N VAL A 264 9.21 -20.17 -4.08
CA VAL A 264 9.62 -20.19 -2.67
C VAL A 264 10.31 -21.52 -2.39
N ASP A 265 11.40 -21.49 -1.63
CA ASP A 265 12.24 -22.64 -1.35
C ASP A 265 12.18 -23.08 0.12
N PRO A 266 11.15 -23.84 0.51
CA PRO A 266 11.09 -24.41 1.85
C PRO A 266 12.02 -25.61 2.05
N ALA A 267 12.58 -26.18 0.96
CA ALA A 267 13.53 -27.29 1.07
C ALA A 267 14.81 -26.86 1.78
N ARG A 268 15.36 -25.70 1.42
CA ARG A 268 16.56 -25.16 2.07
C ARG A 268 16.26 -24.54 3.43
N ILE A 269 15.14 -23.81 3.57
CA ILE A 269 14.69 -23.20 4.83
C ILE A 269 13.21 -23.45 5.00
N PHE A 270 12.85 -24.26 6.00
CA PHE A 270 11.45 -24.58 6.26
C PHE A 270 10.64 -23.33 6.62
N ILE A 271 9.54 -23.14 5.92
CA ILE A 271 8.59 -22.05 6.17
C ILE A 271 7.37 -22.66 6.86
N PRO A 272 7.01 -22.23 8.08
CA PRO A 272 5.79 -22.70 8.76
C PRO A 272 4.55 -22.52 7.87
N PHE A 273 3.61 -23.45 7.92
CA PHE A 273 2.45 -23.49 7.04
C PHE A 273 1.63 -22.19 7.04
N GLU A 274 1.40 -21.60 8.21
CA GLU A 274 0.65 -20.33 8.31
C GLU A 274 1.42 -19.14 7.69
N GLU A 275 2.75 -19.15 7.76
CA GLU A 275 3.58 -18.14 7.09
C GLU A 275 3.57 -18.34 5.57
N LEU A 276 3.59 -19.61 5.11
CA LEU A 276 3.46 -19.92 3.69
C LEU A 276 2.14 -19.41 3.10
N LYS A 277 1.04 -19.56 3.81
CA LYS A 277 -0.29 -19.04 3.39
C LYS A 277 -0.30 -17.53 3.20
N ARG A 278 0.54 -16.77 3.93
CA ARG A 278 0.60 -15.30 3.83
C ARG A 278 1.14 -14.81 2.49
N PHE A 279 1.90 -15.62 1.76
CA PHE A 279 2.34 -15.25 0.41
C PHE A 279 1.16 -15.08 -0.55
N VAL A 280 0.12 -15.90 -0.43
CA VAL A 280 -0.99 -15.95 -1.38
C VAL A 280 -1.71 -14.59 -1.54
N PRO A 281 -2.24 -13.95 -0.49
CA PRO A 281 -2.92 -12.65 -0.65
C PRO A 281 -1.97 -11.54 -1.09
N GLU A 282 -0.68 -11.57 -0.68
CA GLU A 282 0.28 -10.56 -1.12
C GLU A 282 0.63 -10.73 -2.60
N MET A 283 0.83 -11.96 -3.09
CA MET A 283 1.02 -12.27 -4.51
C MET A 283 -0.18 -11.81 -5.34
N ALA A 284 -1.39 -12.17 -4.89
CA ALA A 284 -2.63 -11.83 -5.57
C ALA A 284 -2.81 -10.31 -5.75
N ARG A 285 -2.41 -9.51 -4.75
CA ARG A 285 -2.42 -8.04 -4.81
C ARG A 285 -1.65 -7.49 -6.02
N TYR A 286 -0.57 -8.15 -6.39
CA TYR A 286 0.28 -7.80 -7.53
C TYR A 286 -0.02 -8.63 -8.78
N LYS A 287 -1.17 -9.33 -8.78
CA LYS A 287 -1.68 -10.14 -9.91
C LYS A 287 -0.77 -11.33 -10.29
N TYR A 288 0.04 -11.85 -9.34
CA TYR A 288 0.68 -13.14 -9.50
C TYR A 288 -0.38 -14.25 -9.51
N ASN A 289 -0.18 -15.28 -10.34
CA ASN A 289 -1.16 -16.36 -10.50
C ASN A 289 -0.61 -17.77 -10.20
N ALA A 290 0.65 -17.89 -9.81
CA ALA A 290 1.23 -19.17 -9.43
C ALA A 290 2.21 -19.03 -8.25
N LEU A 291 2.05 -19.87 -7.24
CA LEU A 291 3.01 -20.06 -6.16
C LEU A 291 3.72 -21.39 -6.38
N HIS A 292 4.98 -21.32 -6.75
CA HIS A 292 5.85 -22.43 -7.03
C HIS A 292 6.60 -22.80 -5.75
N LEU A 293 6.48 -24.04 -5.30
CA LEU A 293 7.08 -24.56 -4.09
C LEU A 293 8.15 -25.57 -4.40
N HIS A 294 9.39 -25.23 -4.15
CA HIS A 294 10.53 -26.12 -4.25
C HIS A 294 10.59 -26.99 -2.98
N LEU A 295 9.96 -28.18 -3.04
CA LEU A 295 9.64 -28.99 -1.86
C LEU A 295 10.69 -30.06 -1.55
N VAL A 296 11.61 -30.32 -2.46
CA VAL A 296 12.64 -31.36 -2.34
C VAL A 296 13.97 -30.82 -2.78
N ASP A 297 15.00 -31.03 -1.96
CA ASP A 297 16.39 -30.77 -2.30
C ASP A 297 17.31 -31.61 -1.41
N ASP A 298 18.62 -31.59 -1.66
CA ASP A 298 19.66 -32.29 -0.87
C ASP A 298 19.55 -32.02 0.65
N GLN A 299 18.93 -30.89 1.03
CA GLN A 299 18.81 -30.46 2.41
C GLN A 299 17.60 -31.05 3.11
N ALA A 300 16.49 -31.23 2.41
CA ALA A 300 15.28 -31.77 3.04
C ALA A 300 14.17 -32.13 2.06
N TRP A 301 13.34 -33.09 2.47
CA TRP A 301 12.08 -33.48 1.86
C TRP A 301 10.92 -32.84 2.63
N ARG A 302 10.13 -31.96 2.00
CA ARG A 302 9.13 -31.12 2.68
C ARG A 302 7.68 -31.49 2.43
N ILE A 303 7.38 -32.55 1.69
CA ILE A 303 6.00 -32.97 1.39
C ILE A 303 5.72 -34.39 1.86
N GLU A 304 4.60 -34.60 2.57
CA GLU A 304 4.19 -35.92 3.05
C GLU A 304 3.86 -36.87 1.90
N ILE A 305 4.54 -38.01 1.84
CA ILE A 305 4.23 -39.14 0.99
C ILE A 305 3.84 -40.33 1.88
N LYS A 306 2.55 -40.61 2.02
CA LYS A 306 2.04 -41.63 2.96
C LYS A 306 2.56 -43.05 2.66
N ALA A 307 2.91 -43.33 1.42
CA ALA A 307 3.51 -44.61 1.00
C ALA A 307 4.99 -44.73 1.43
N TYR A 308 5.65 -43.61 1.73
CA TYR A 308 7.05 -43.55 2.09
C TYR A 308 7.26 -42.58 3.28
N PRO A 309 6.81 -42.97 4.49
CA PRO A 309 6.83 -42.08 5.64
C PRO A 309 8.23 -41.68 6.10
N GLU A 310 9.25 -42.46 5.76
CA GLU A 310 10.66 -42.18 6.09
C GLU A 310 11.14 -40.87 5.45
N LEU A 311 10.61 -40.48 4.27
CA LEU A 311 10.98 -39.25 3.58
C LEU A 311 10.71 -37.99 4.43
N THR A 312 9.65 -38.02 5.24
CA THR A 312 9.32 -36.91 6.14
C THR A 312 9.74 -37.17 7.59
N GLY A 313 10.16 -38.38 7.93
CA GLY A 313 10.78 -38.71 9.20
C GLY A 313 12.22 -38.18 9.29
N ALA A 314 13.15 -38.91 8.66
CA ALA A 314 14.57 -38.52 8.62
C ALA A 314 14.82 -37.36 7.63
N GLY A 315 14.26 -37.43 6.43
CA GLY A 315 14.51 -36.47 5.36
C GLY A 315 13.98 -35.04 5.59
N SER A 316 13.07 -34.85 6.55
CA SER A 316 12.60 -33.50 6.93
C SER A 316 13.38 -32.90 8.10
N ALA A 317 14.21 -33.68 8.77
CA ALA A 317 14.99 -33.26 9.93
C ALA A 317 16.36 -32.76 9.46
N ARG A 318 16.66 -31.50 9.70
CA ARG A 318 17.96 -30.92 9.42
C ARG A 318 18.58 -30.35 10.69
N VAL A 319 19.84 -30.74 10.94
CA VAL A 319 20.68 -30.07 11.94
C VAL A 319 21.25 -28.82 11.25
N GLY A 320 20.99 -27.65 11.82
CA GLY A 320 21.42 -26.39 11.24
C GLY A 320 22.92 -26.37 10.95
N MET A 321 23.29 -25.86 9.80
CA MET A 321 24.65 -25.41 9.56
C MET A 321 24.80 -24.07 10.27
N ASP A 322 25.84 -23.99 11.14
CA ASP A 322 26.33 -22.78 11.79
C ASP A 322 25.33 -22.01 12.67
N ASP A 323 25.42 -22.20 14.00
CA ASP A 323 24.94 -21.31 15.09
C ASP A 323 23.60 -20.56 14.96
N MET A 324 22.88 -20.66 13.85
CA MET A 324 21.55 -20.08 13.69
C MET A 324 20.50 -21.03 14.29
N GLN A 325 19.89 -20.64 15.39
CA GLN A 325 18.78 -21.34 16.08
C GLN A 325 17.45 -21.23 15.26
N ILE A 326 17.51 -21.34 13.96
CA ILE A 326 16.30 -21.35 13.11
C ILE A 326 15.84 -22.80 13.00
N PRO A 327 14.55 -23.11 13.24
CA PRO A 327 14.04 -24.46 13.04
C PRO A 327 14.02 -24.79 11.55
N PHE A 328 15.04 -25.53 11.12
CA PHE A 328 15.15 -25.99 9.73
C PHE A 328 14.37 -27.27 9.46
N SER A 329 13.72 -27.84 10.47
CA SER A 329 13.00 -29.11 10.40
C SER A 329 11.51 -28.90 10.26
N GLY A 330 10.87 -29.71 9.44
CA GLY A 330 9.43 -29.68 9.22
C GLY A 330 9.05 -30.13 7.81
N PHE A 331 7.78 -30.43 7.64
CA PHE A 331 7.21 -30.78 6.35
C PHE A 331 5.74 -30.37 6.29
N TYR A 332 5.15 -30.37 5.12
CA TYR A 332 3.75 -30.12 4.90
C TYR A 332 3.01 -31.45 4.73
N THR A 333 1.96 -31.65 5.52
CA THR A 333 1.05 -32.79 5.36
C THR A 333 0.22 -32.66 4.09
N GLN A 334 -0.27 -33.77 3.56
CA GLN A 334 -1.22 -33.75 2.43
C GLN A 334 -2.49 -32.96 2.76
N ALA A 335 -2.92 -32.94 4.03
CA ALA A 335 -4.07 -32.13 4.45
C ALA A 335 -3.77 -30.65 4.35
N GLN A 336 -2.61 -30.20 4.81
CA GLN A 336 -2.16 -28.80 4.66
C GLN A 336 -2.00 -28.40 3.19
N MET A 337 -1.44 -29.26 2.34
CA MET A 337 -1.31 -28.96 0.91
C MET A 337 -2.69 -28.82 0.22
N LYS A 338 -3.65 -29.67 0.56
CA LYS A 338 -5.04 -29.54 0.09
C LYS A 338 -5.69 -28.24 0.56
N GLU A 339 -5.46 -27.88 1.83
CA GLU A 339 -5.93 -26.61 2.39
C GLU A 339 -5.31 -25.43 1.66
N LEU A 340 -4.00 -25.45 1.40
CA LEU A 340 -3.29 -24.39 0.67
C LEU A 340 -3.86 -24.21 -0.74
N VAL A 341 -4.08 -25.30 -1.48
CA VAL A 341 -4.67 -25.27 -2.82
C VAL A 341 -6.07 -24.65 -2.78
N ALA A 342 -6.92 -25.08 -1.85
CA ALA A 342 -8.28 -24.55 -1.70
C ALA A 342 -8.28 -23.07 -1.28
N TYR A 343 -7.33 -22.68 -0.42
CA TYR A 343 -7.15 -21.29 0.00
C TYR A 343 -6.67 -20.41 -1.15
N ALA A 344 -5.62 -20.86 -1.87
CA ALA A 344 -5.03 -20.13 -2.98
C ALA A 344 -6.02 -19.94 -4.15
N ALA A 345 -6.88 -20.93 -4.41
CA ALA A 345 -7.92 -20.83 -5.43
C ALA A 345 -8.89 -19.67 -5.22
N LYS A 346 -9.15 -19.27 -3.95
CA LYS A 346 -9.97 -18.08 -3.63
C LYS A 346 -9.32 -16.77 -4.07
N TYR A 347 -8.02 -16.77 -4.28
CA TYR A 347 -7.21 -15.64 -4.74
C TYR A 347 -6.74 -15.79 -6.20
N HIS A 348 -7.29 -16.76 -6.93
CA HIS A 348 -6.89 -17.07 -8.31
C HIS A 348 -5.40 -17.39 -8.45
N VAL A 349 -4.80 -17.99 -7.42
CA VAL A 349 -3.41 -18.43 -7.39
C VAL A 349 -3.36 -19.96 -7.47
N GLN A 350 -2.60 -20.49 -8.42
CA GLN A 350 -2.31 -21.91 -8.56
C GLN A 350 -1.11 -22.29 -7.68
N ILE A 351 -1.14 -23.48 -7.07
CA ILE A 351 0.01 -24.06 -6.37
C ILE A 351 0.74 -25.02 -7.29
N ILE A 352 2.02 -24.80 -7.51
CA ILE A 352 2.89 -25.66 -8.31
C ILE A 352 3.88 -26.35 -7.36
N PRO A 353 3.68 -27.63 -7.03
CA PRO A 353 4.65 -28.37 -6.24
C PRO A 353 5.77 -28.87 -7.15
N GLU A 354 7.00 -28.55 -6.82
CA GLU A 354 8.20 -29.06 -7.46
C GLU A 354 8.83 -30.19 -6.65
N ILE A 355 9.07 -31.32 -7.30
CA ILE A 355 9.72 -32.51 -6.75
C ILE A 355 10.83 -32.92 -7.71
N GLU A 356 12.03 -32.87 -7.24
CA GLU A 356 13.25 -33.14 -8.02
C GLU A 356 13.56 -34.62 -8.11
N MET A 357 14.04 -35.07 -9.29
CA MET A 357 14.60 -36.41 -9.55
C MET A 357 15.39 -36.39 -10.84
N PRO A 358 16.56 -37.05 -10.94
CA PRO A 358 17.33 -37.74 -9.90
C PRO A 358 18.35 -36.83 -9.19
N GLY A 359 18.32 -35.54 -9.40
CA GLY A 359 19.13 -34.56 -8.70
C GLY A 359 18.37 -33.95 -7.52
N HIS A 360 19.07 -33.28 -6.61
CA HIS A 360 18.49 -32.58 -5.46
C HIS A 360 17.63 -33.49 -4.54
N GLU A 361 18.06 -34.74 -4.31
CA GLU A 361 17.31 -35.75 -3.55
C GLU A 361 18.16 -36.53 -2.53
N VAL A 362 19.22 -35.91 -2.00
CA VAL A 362 20.10 -36.56 -0.99
C VAL A 362 19.45 -36.58 0.41
N ALA A 363 18.34 -35.90 0.63
CA ALA A 363 17.63 -35.80 1.92
C ALA A 363 17.07 -37.12 2.46
#